data_5835c525c11b28ca1a150b97ac4b07a8
#
_entry.id   5835c525c11b28ca1a150b97ac4b07a8
#
_cell.length_a   1.000
_cell.length_b   1.000
_cell.length_c   1.000
_cell.angle_alpha   90.00
_cell.angle_beta   90.00
_cell.angle_gamma   90.00
#
_symmetry.space_group_name_H-M   'P 1'
#
loop_
_entity.id
_entity.type
_entity.pdbx_description
1 polymer ?
#
loop_
_entity_poly.entity_id
_entity_poly.type
_entity_poly.pdbx_seq_one_letter_code
_entity_poly.pdbx_strand_id
1 'polypeptide(L)'
;MVLYFLWTIYDFDRPRRGSRGWSWYKNHPIWKHFADYFPLRVVKTADLPPDRNYIIGSHPHGVLSIGAFTAMITSGSGFPDLFPGLKSTILTLNGQFWFPFRRDIGIALGGVESSRESLQYLLENPGKGRAIAIVLGGATEALDAHPGRHNLTLSSRRGFCRYALKYGADLVPMYNFGENDVYETIPNPRGSRTREFQEWIRNIWGICPPLMMGRGIFNYSIGILPHRRPITSVVGAPIRVNRVENPTQQQIDELHNEYCKALVDLFETHKNLHDIPKDVHLNIY
;
A
#
# COMPACT_ATOMS: atom_id res chain seq x y z
N MET A 1 -14.41 -2.55 -29.74
CA MET A 1 -13.49 -3.50 -29.10
C MET A 1 -12.12 -3.53 -29.77
N VAL A 2 -11.98 -3.70 -31.10
CA VAL A 2 -10.67 -3.76 -31.81
C VAL A 2 -9.80 -2.54 -31.51
N LEU A 3 -10.33 -1.33 -31.63
CA LEU A 3 -9.60 -0.09 -31.33
C LEU A 3 -9.10 -0.02 -29.88
N TYR A 4 -9.89 -0.53 -28.93
CA TYR A 4 -9.48 -0.61 -27.54
C TYR A 4 -8.30 -1.58 -27.33
N PHE A 5 -8.31 -2.74 -27.97
CA PHE A 5 -7.19 -3.68 -27.89
C PHE A 5 -5.92 -3.11 -28.54
N LEU A 6 -6.04 -2.46 -29.70
CA LEU A 6 -4.90 -1.77 -30.33
C LEU A 6 -4.34 -0.67 -29.40
N TRP A 7 -5.20 0.09 -28.77
CA TRP A 7 -4.82 1.07 -27.75
C TRP A 7 -4.09 0.40 -26.56
N THR A 8 -4.61 -0.71 -26.04
CA THR A 8 -3.99 -1.44 -24.94
C THR A 8 -2.60 -1.94 -25.28
N ILE A 9 -2.41 -2.44 -26.52
CA ILE A 9 -1.10 -2.88 -27.02
C ILE A 9 -0.14 -1.69 -27.11
N TYR A 10 -0.57 -0.59 -27.71
CA TYR A 10 0.23 0.64 -27.83
C TYR A 10 0.66 1.18 -26.46
N ASP A 11 -0.24 1.13 -25.50
CA ASP A 11 -0.07 1.69 -24.16
C ASP A 11 0.41 0.66 -23.11
N PHE A 12 0.87 -0.52 -23.56
CA PHE A 12 1.15 -1.67 -22.70
C PHE A 12 2.11 -1.34 -21.55
N ASP A 13 3.17 -0.61 -21.83
CA ASP A 13 4.19 -0.26 -20.82
C ASP A 13 3.81 0.89 -19.90
N ARG A 14 2.65 1.49 -20.06
CA ARG A 14 2.25 2.66 -19.28
C ARG A 14 2.28 2.47 -17.77
N PRO A 15 1.78 1.32 -17.23
CA PRO A 15 1.87 1.05 -15.80
C PRO A 15 3.30 0.99 -15.26
N ARG A 16 4.28 0.62 -16.09
CA ARG A 16 5.71 0.57 -15.70
C ARG A 16 6.35 1.96 -15.71
N ARG A 17 5.84 2.87 -16.54
CA ARG A 17 6.38 4.21 -16.77
C ARG A 17 5.61 5.30 -16.04
N GLY A 18 5.23 5.04 -14.78
CA GLY A 18 4.66 6.03 -13.88
C GLY A 18 3.19 6.36 -14.10
N SER A 19 2.47 5.62 -14.96
CA SER A 19 1.04 5.81 -15.23
C SER A 19 0.69 7.22 -15.75
N ARG A 20 -0.56 7.67 -15.60
CA ARG A 20 -1.00 9.03 -16.01
C ARG A 20 -1.37 9.91 -14.82
N GLY A 21 -2.14 9.37 -13.87
CA GLY A 21 -2.56 10.10 -12.68
C GLY A 21 -3.34 11.35 -13.02
N TRP A 22 -4.48 11.21 -13.71
CA TRP A 22 -5.31 12.36 -14.10
C TRP A 22 -5.88 13.08 -12.88
N SER A 23 -5.49 14.34 -12.69
CA SER A 23 -5.89 15.12 -11.52
C SER A 23 -7.40 15.24 -11.38
N TRP A 24 -8.14 15.43 -12.48
CA TRP A 24 -9.60 15.52 -12.45
C TRP A 24 -10.25 14.23 -11.90
N TYR A 25 -9.70 13.07 -12.26
CA TYR A 25 -10.22 11.78 -11.81
C TYR A 25 -9.81 11.47 -10.38
N LYS A 26 -8.56 11.75 -10.00
CA LYS A 26 -8.09 11.62 -8.61
C LYS A 26 -8.90 12.49 -7.65
N ASN A 27 -9.34 13.66 -8.10
CA ASN A 27 -10.10 14.64 -7.32
C ASN A 27 -11.62 14.54 -7.50
N HIS A 28 -12.10 13.50 -8.18
CA HIS A 28 -13.53 13.33 -8.39
C HIS A 28 -14.25 13.04 -7.05
N PRO A 29 -15.44 13.68 -6.79
CA PRO A 29 -16.18 13.54 -5.53
C PRO A 29 -16.51 12.09 -5.11
N ILE A 30 -16.55 11.16 -6.07
CA ILE A 30 -16.79 9.74 -5.80
C ILE A 30 -15.79 9.17 -4.78
N TRP A 31 -14.55 9.66 -4.78
CA TRP A 31 -13.51 9.20 -3.87
C TRP A 31 -13.74 9.66 -2.43
N LYS A 32 -14.40 10.82 -2.27
CA LYS A 32 -14.85 11.26 -0.94
C LYS A 32 -15.94 10.32 -0.41
N HIS A 33 -16.91 9.93 -1.22
CA HIS A 33 -17.92 8.95 -0.82
C HIS A 33 -17.32 7.58 -0.53
N PHE A 34 -16.29 7.17 -1.29
CA PHE A 34 -15.56 5.94 -1.02
C PHE A 34 -14.82 6.01 0.33
N ALA A 35 -14.13 7.10 0.62
CA ALA A 35 -13.47 7.33 1.90
C ALA A 35 -14.48 7.36 3.06
N ASP A 36 -15.61 8.04 2.90
CA ASP A 36 -16.65 8.16 3.91
C ASP A 36 -17.35 6.83 4.20
N TYR A 37 -17.35 5.89 3.24
CA TYR A 37 -17.85 4.55 3.48
C TYR A 37 -17.08 3.84 4.61
N PHE A 38 -15.74 4.00 4.67
CA PHE A 38 -14.86 3.42 5.68
C PHE A 38 -14.55 4.37 6.85
N PRO A 39 -15.26 5.48 7.07
CA PRO A 39 -14.80 6.71 7.74
C PRO A 39 -13.26 6.87 7.75
N LEU A 40 -12.69 6.81 6.52
CA LEU A 40 -11.25 6.80 6.34
C LEU A 40 -10.66 8.17 6.61
N ARG A 41 -9.58 8.20 7.41
CA ARG A 41 -8.85 9.41 7.78
C ARG A 41 -7.35 9.22 7.59
N VAL A 42 -6.67 10.31 7.23
CA VAL A 42 -5.21 10.37 7.24
C VAL A 42 -4.77 11.23 8.42
N VAL A 43 -3.84 10.71 9.21
CA VAL A 43 -3.20 11.43 10.32
C VAL A 43 -1.76 11.71 9.94
N LYS A 44 -1.40 12.99 9.94
CA LYS A 44 -0.05 13.47 9.69
C LYS A 44 0.68 13.62 11.02
N THR A 45 1.81 12.94 11.20
CA THR A 45 2.63 13.08 12.41
C THR A 45 3.86 13.98 12.20
N ALA A 46 4.27 14.19 10.96
CA ALA A 46 5.39 15.05 10.59
C ALA A 46 5.21 15.66 9.21
N ASP A 47 5.96 16.71 8.91
CA ASP A 47 5.99 17.31 7.58
C ASP A 47 6.82 16.48 6.60
N LEU A 48 6.35 16.42 5.35
CA LEU A 48 7.07 15.85 4.21
C LEU A 48 7.31 16.94 3.17
N PRO A 49 8.43 17.68 3.26
CA PRO A 49 8.74 18.76 2.33
C PRO A 49 8.80 18.29 0.87
N PRO A 50 8.23 19.03 -0.09
CA PRO A 50 8.15 18.60 -1.50
C PRO A 50 9.47 18.73 -2.26
N ASP A 51 10.55 19.15 -1.61
CA ASP A 51 11.89 19.22 -2.16
C ASP A 51 12.66 17.86 -2.12
N ARG A 52 12.03 16.81 -1.59
CA ARG A 52 12.58 15.46 -1.51
C ARG A 52 11.63 14.42 -2.11
N ASN A 53 12.16 13.24 -2.38
CA ASN A 53 11.38 12.07 -2.78
C ASN A 53 11.23 11.11 -1.60
N TYR A 54 10.10 10.43 -1.54
CA TYR A 54 9.75 9.53 -0.44
C TYR A 54 9.33 8.16 -0.95
N ILE A 55 9.78 7.12 -0.26
CA ILE A 55 9.21 5.78 -0.34
C ILE A 55 8.39 5.58 0.93
N ILE A 56 7.08 5.48 0.78
CA ILE A 56 6.14 5.28 1.88
C ILE A 56 5.81 3.80 1.99
N GLY A 57 6.29 3.15 3.04
CA GLY A 57 5.93 1.76 3.32
C GLY A 57 4.58 1.71 4.03
N SER A 58 3.59 1.10 3.39
CA SER A 58 2.23 0.98 3.93
C SER A 58 2.01 -0.38 4.56
N HIS A 59 1.46 -0.37 5.76
CA HIS A 59 1.17 -1.54 6.60
C HIS A 59 -0.17 -1.41 7.33
N PRO A 60 -0.84 -2.53 7.65
CA PRO A 60 -0.66 -3.83 7.05
C PRO A 60 -1.16 -3.85 5.60
N HIS A 61 -0.93 -4.98 4.89
CA HIS A 61 -1.49 -5.16 3.54
C HIS A 61 -3.02 -5.24 3.57
N GLY A 62 -3.58 -5.84 4.63
CA GLY A 62 -5.00 -6.16 4.64
C GLY A 62 -5.40 -7.10 3.50
N VAL A 63 -6.69 -7.24 3.25
CA VAL A 63 -7.19 -8.03 2.11
C VAL A 63 -7.06 -7.25 0.79
N LEU A 64 -7.38 -5.96 0.78
CA LEU A 64 -7.44 -5.13 -0.43
C LEU A 64 -6.59 -3.85 -0.38
N SER A 65 -5.89 -3.57 0.71
CA SER A 65 -5.08 -2.37 0.93
C SER A 65 -5.88 -1.07 0.74
N ILE A 66 -7.09 -1.02 1.30
CA ILE A 66 -8.05 0.08 1.11
C ILE A 66 -7.47 1.40 1.63
N GLY A 67 -6.82 1.38 2.80
CA GLY A 67 -6.20 2.56 3.40
C GLY A 67 -5.11 3.13 2.49
N ALA A 68 -4.17 2.28 2.05
CA ALA A 68 -3.11 2.69 1.14
C ALA A 68 -3.65 3.22 -0.19
N PHE A 69 -4.61 2.51 -0.79
CA PHE A 69 -5.27 2.93 -2.03
C PHE A 69 -5.91 4.31 -1.88
N THR A 70 -6.76 4.48 -0.87
CA THR A 70 -7.53 5.72 -0.71
C THR A 70 -6.63 6.89 -0.34
N ALA A 71 -5.66 6.67 0.56
CA ALA A 71 -4.73 7.72 0.99
C ALA A 71 -3.83 8.20 -0.14
N MET A 72 -3.29 7.26 -0.95
CA MET A 72 -2.18 7.59 -1.83
C MET A 72 -2.57 7.96 -3.26
N ILE A 73 -3.68 7.44 -3.79
CA ILE A 73 -4.02 7.70 -5.20
C ILE A 73 -5.35 8.40 -5.43
N THR A 74 -6.05 8.76 -4.35
CA THR A 74 -7.26 9.58 -4.43
C THR A 74 -7.16 10.80 -3.53
N SER A 75 -7.99 11.82 -3.76
CA SER A 75 -8.11 12.97 -2.85
C SER A 75 -9.13 12.73 -1.73
N GLY A 76 -9.86 11.60 -1.76
CA GLY A 76 -10.97 11.35 -0.84
C GLY A 76 -10.59 11.33 0.64
N SER A 77 -9.35 11.01 0.96
CA SER A 77 -8.81 10.97 2.33
C SER A 77 -8.24 12.29 2.83
N GLY A 78 -8.09 13.31 1.96
CA GLY A 78 -7.43 14.57 2.30
C GLY A 78 -5.90 14.53 2.30
N PHE A 79 -5.26 13.47 1.84
CA PHE A 79 -3.78 13.38 1.78
C PHE A 79 -3.14 14.54 1.03
N PRO A 80 -3.63 14.99 -0.15
CA PRO A 80 -3.03 16.12 -0.86
C PRO A 80 -3.07 17.44 -0.09
N ASP A 81 -4.09 17.64 0.74
CA ASP A 81 -4.23 18.85 1.57
C ASP A 81 -3.28 18.83 2.77
N LEU A 82 -3.03 17.65 3.34
CA LEU A 82 -2.09 17.46 4.44
C LEU A 82 -0.63 17.54 4.00
N PHE A 83 -0.33 17.16 2.76
CA PHE A 83 1.02 17.11 2.20
C PHE A 83 1.08 17.86 0.85
N PRO A 84 0.95 19.20 0.87
CA PRO A 84 0.90 20.00 -0.34
C PRO A 84 2.19 19.88 -1.14
N GLY A 85 2.06 19.85 -2.47
CA GLY A 85 3.20 19.74 -3.39
C GLY A 85 3.72 18.32 -3.61
N LEU A 86 3.26 17.32 -2.86
CA LEU A 86 3.63 15.93 -3.11
C LEU A 86 2.79 15.32 -4.24
N LYS A 87 3.48 14.55 -5.09
CA LYS A 87 2.86 13.73 -6.15
C LYS A 87 2.82 12.28 -5.69
N SER A 88 1.68 11.88 -5.14
CA SER A 88 1.48 10.55 -4.61
C SER A 88 1.16 9.53 -5.70
N THR A 89 1.74 8.35 -5.58
CA THR A 89 1.47 7.15 -6.40
C THR A 89 1.57 5.90 -5.54
N ILE A 90 0.99 4.79 -6.00
CA ILE A 90 1.09 3.48 -5.32
C ILE A 90 1.60 2.43 -6.28
N LEU A 91 2.53 1.59 -5.80
CA LEU A 91 2.90 0.37 -6.50
C LEU A 91 1.91 -0.73 -6.15
N THR A 92 1.29 -1.30 -7.17
CA THR A 92 0.28 -2.35 -7.03
C THR A 92 0.60 -3.57 -7.87
N LEU A 93 -0.06 -4.70 -7.59
CA LEU A 93 0.15 -5.96 -8.27
C LEU A 93 0.00 -5.80 -9.79
N ASN A 94 0.95 -6.33 -10.55
CA ASN A 94 0.94 -6.30 -12.01
C ASN A 94 -0.37 -6.85 -12.63
N GLY A 95 -0.91 -7.91 -12.07
CA GLY A 95 -2.19 -8.49 -12.49
C GLY A 95 -3.38 -7.52 -12.51
N GLN A 96 -3.31 -6.40 -11.79
CA GLN A 96 -4.36 -5.36 -11.84
C GLN A 96 -4.44 -4.69 -13.23
N PHE A 97 -3.34 -4.71 -13.98
CA PHE A 97 -3.25 -4.09 -15.31
C PHE A 97 -3.53 -5.05 -16.47
N TRP A 98 -3.82 -6.33 -16.18
CA TRP A 98 -4.14 -7.32 -17.23
C TRP A 98 -5.60 -7.29 -17.66
N PHE A 99 -6.49 -6.79 -16.78
CA PHE A 99 -7.91 -6.79 -17.03
C PHE A 99 -8.32 -5.51 -17.79
N PRO A 100 -9.03 -5.63 -18.94
CA PRO A 100 -9.59 -4.51 -19.67
C PRO A 100 -10.43 -3.59 -18.75
N PHE A 101 -10.44 -2.30 -19.01
CA PHE A 101 -11.10 -1.24 -18.25
C PHE A 101 -10.55 -1.03 -16.82
N ARG A 102 -10.31 -2.11 -16.07
CA ARG A 102 -9.68 -2.03 -14.73
C ARG A 102 -8.27 -1.44 -14.82
N ARG A 103 -7.51 -1.86 -15.84
CA ARG A 103 -6.21 -1.30 -16.19
C ARG A 103 -6.27 0.21 -16.34
N ASP A 104 -7.25 0.70 -17.12
CA ASP A 104 -7.34 2.13 -17.43
C ASP A 104 -7.72 2.96 -16.22
N ILE A 105 -8.59 2.44 -15.35
CA ILE A 105 -8.89 3.05 -14.05
C ILE A 105 -7.62 3.17 -13.19
N GLY A 106 -6.84 2.09 -13.09
CA GLY A 106 -5.58 2.09 -12.34
C GLY A 106 -4.58 3.10 -12.87
N ILE A 107 -4.41 3.16 -14.20
CA ILE A 107 -3.53 4.13 -14.88
C ILE A 107 -4.03 5.56 -14.68
N ALA A 108 -5.32 5.81 -14.80
CA ALA A 108 -5.92 7.13 -14.64
C ALA A 108 -5.76 7.65 -13.20
N LEU A 109 -5.80 6.77 -12.20
CA LEU A 109 -5.52 7.10 -10.80
C LEU A 109 -4.02 7.26 -10.50
N GLY A 110 -3.12 6.85 -11.40
CA GLY A 110 -1.68 6.91 -11.16
C GLY A 110 -1.11 5.72 -10.40
N GLY A 111 -1.83 4.59 -10.38
CA GLY A 111 -1.30 3.32 -9.90
C GLY A 111 -0.22 2.79 -10.84
N VAL A 112 0.86 2.27 -10.31
CA VAL A 112 2.05 1.81 -11.04
C VAL A 112 2.28 0.33 -10.72
N GLU A 113 2.79 -0.40 -11.69
CA GLU A 113 3.14 -1.81 -11.50
C GLU A 113 4.21 -1.97 -10.42
N SER A 114 4.02 -2.94 -9.52
CA SER A 114 4.99 -3.27 -8.47
C SER A 114 6.15 -4.10 -9.05
N SER A 115 7.06 -3.43 -9.75
CA SER A 115 8.29 -4.01 -10.29
C SER A 115 9.51 -3.16 -9.92
N ARG A 116 10.70 -3.76 -10.04
CA ARG A 116 11.97 -3.05 -9.82
C ARG A 116 12.14 -1.93 -10.84
N GLU A 117 11.81 -2.20 -12.09
CA GLU A 117 11.89 -1.28 -13.22
C GLU A 117 10.99 -0.06 -12.98
N SER A 118 9.78 -0.28 -12.48
CA SER A 118 8.83 0.80 -12.19
C SER A 118 9.31 1.72 -11.07
N LEU A 119 9.79 1.13 -9.97
CA LEU A 119 10.33 1.91 -8.85
C LEU A 119 11.57 2.70 -9.28
N GLN A 120 12.46 2.07 -10.04
CA GLN A 120 13.64 2.71 -10.61
C GLN A 120 13.24 3.88 -11.52
N TYR A 121 12.32 3.66 -12.46
CA TYR A 121 11.82 4.70 -13.35
C TYR A 121 11.26 5.90 -12.59
N LEU A 122 10.48 5.66 -11.53
CA LEU A 122 9.93 6.75 -10.72
C LEU A 122 11.01 7.55 -9.98
N LEU A 123 12.05 6.89 -9.48
CA LEU A 123 13.11 7.51 -8.70
C LEU A 123 14.21 8.16 -9.56
N GLU A 124 14.46 7.65 -10.77
CA GLU A 124 15.41 8.22 -11.74
C GLU A 124 14.83 9.43 -12.48
N ASN A 125 13.52 9.49 -12.63
CA ASN A 125 12.87 10.57 -13.36
C ASN A 125 13.16 11.92 -12.66
N PRO A 126 13.61 12.94 -13.39
CA PRO A 126 13.95 14.21 -12.80
C PRO A 126 12.73 14.85 -12.13
N GLY A 127 12.93 15.38 -10.95
CA GLY A 127 11.92 16.05 -10.14
C GLY A 127 11.88 15.55 -8.71
N LYS A 128 11.40 16.39 -7.83
CA LYS A 128 11.23 16.16 -6.41
C LYS A 128 9.75 16.15 -6.04
N GLY A 129 9.45 15.82 -4.81
CA GLY A 129 8.09 15.77 -4.30
C GLY A 129 7.32 14.51 -4.69
N ARG A 130 8.02 13.42 -5.01
CA ARG A 130 7.37 12.13 -5.26
C ARG A 130 7.14 11.39 -3.94
N ALA A 131 5.92 10.97 -3.71
CA ALA A 131 5.53 10.11 -2.59
C ALA A 131 5.09 8.75 -3.16
N ILE A 132 5.98 7.77 -3.14
CA ILE A 132 5.79 6.45 -3.75
C ILE A 132 5.41 5.46 -2.65
N ALA A 133 4.15 5.06 -2.60
CA ALA A 133 3.69 4.07 -1.64
C ALA A 133 3.93 2.65 -2.13
N ILE A 134 4.38 1.80 -1.22
CA ILE A 134 4.58 0.36 -1.45
C ILE A 134 3.92 -0.39 -0.30
N VAL A 135 3.01 -1.31 -0.62
CA VAL A 135 2.45 -2.22 0.37
C VAL A 135 3.42 -3.39 0.56
N LEU A 136 4.31 -3.25 1.55
CA LEU A 136 5.53 -4.07 1.66
C LEU A 136 5.26 -5.55 1.96
N GLY A 137 4.18 -5.87 2.70
CA GLY A 137 3.82 -7.25 3.05
C GLY A 137 3.45 -8.11 1.85
N GLY A 138 2.86 -7.49 0.83
CA GLY A 138 2.46 -8.16 -0.41
C GLY A 138 1.44 -9.28 -0.19
N ALA A 139 1.29 -10.14 -1.21
CA ALA A 139 0.30 -11.20 -1.23
C ALA A 139 0.42 -12.21 -0.06
N THR A 140 1.60 -12.38 0.52
CA THR A 140 1.80 -13.27 1.68
C THR A 140 1.08 -12.74 2.91
N GLU A 141 1.21 -11.43 3.18
CA GLU A 141 0.59 -10.77 4.31
C GLU A 141 -0.94 -10.67 4.14
N ALA A 142 -1.42 -10.57 2.90
CA ALA A 142 -2.86 -10.60 2.63
C ALA A 142 -3.54 -11.92 3.11
N LEU A 143 -2.82 -13.04 3.10
CA LEU A 143 -3.31 -14.30 3.64
C LEU A 143 -3.34 -14.32 5.19
N ASP A 144 -2.54 -13.49 5.83
CA ASP A 144 -2.45 -13.35 7.28
C ASP A 144 -3.31 -12.19 7.82
N ALA A 145 -4.07 -11.53 6.93
CA ALA A 145 -4.96 -10.43 7.26
C ALA A 145 -6.22 -10.94 8.00
N HIS A 146 -6.15 -10.98 9.31
CA HIS A 146 -7.27 -11.33 10.18
C HIS A 146 -7.62 -10.16 11.10
N PRO A 147 -8.91 -9.94 11.43
CA PRO A 147 -9.32 -8.92 12.39
C PRO A 147 -8.55 -9.02 13.71
N GLY A 148 -8.13 -7.86 14.23
CA GLY A 148 -7.40 -7.76 15.49
C GLY A 148 -5.97 -8.32 15.48
N ARG A 149 -5.43 -8.72 14.33
CA ARG A 149 -4.04 -9.17 14.20
C ARG A 149 -3.15 -8.11 13.58
N HIS A 150 -1.98 -7.92 14.19
CA HIS A 150 -0.99 -6.92 13.79
C HIS A 150 0.36 -7.60 13.49
N ASN A 151 0.32 -8.54 12.53
CA ASN A 151 1.48 -9.32 12.12
C ASN A 151 1.94 -8.85 10.73
N LEU A 152 3.21 -8.53 10.58
CA LEU A 152 3.78 -8.03 9.33
C LEU A 152 4.87 -8.95 8.78
N THR A 153 4.79 -9.25 7.49
CA THR A 153 5.85 -9.96 6.75
C THR A 153 6.84 -8.93 6.22
N LEU A 154 7.76 -8.46 7.06
CA LEU A 154 8.68 -7.38 6.73
C LEU A 154 10.15 -7.73 6.92
N SER A 155 10.51 -8.68 7.79
CA SER A 155 11.90 -8.99 8.14
C SER A 155 12.80 -9.32 6.94
N SER A 156 12.22 -9.98 5.93
CA SER A 156 12.91 -10.33 4.69
C SER A 156 12.78 -9.30 3.56
N ARG A 157 11.97 -8.25 3.74
CA ARG A 157 11.65 -7.26 2.72
C ARG A 157 12.58 -6.07 2.78
N ARG A 158 13.80 -6.20 2.27
CA ARG A 158 14.85 -5.16 2.33
C ARG A 158 15.05 -4.39 1.02
N GLY A 159 14.36 -4.79 -0.05
CA GLY A 159 14.56 -4.20 -1.37
C GLY A 159 14.25 -2.70 -1.44
N PHE A 160 13.23 -2.21 -0.74
CA PHE A 160 12.86 -0.80 -0.72
C PHE A 160 13.94 0.07 -0.06
N CYS A 161 14.65 -0.42 0.98
CA CYS A 161 15.78 0.27 1.60
C CYS A 161 16.95 0.42 0.63
N ARG A 162 17.24 -0.60 -0.19
CA ARG A 162 18.27 -0.53 -1.24
C ARG A 162 17.97 0.59 -2.23
N TYR A 163 16.72 0.72 -2.68
CA TYR A 163 16.31 1.79 -3.60
C TYR A 163 16.32 3.16 -2.92
N ALA A 164 15.89 3.24 -1.66
CA ALA A 164 15.97 4.46 -0.86
C ALA A 164 17.42 4.99 -0.79
N LEU A 165 18.38 4.13 -0.43
CA LEU A 165 19.81 4.47 -0.41
C LEU A 165 20.31 4.85 -1.80
N LYS A 166 20.07 4.04 -2.82
CA LYS A 166 20.59 4.27 -4.17
C LYS A 166 20.17 5.62 -4.76
N TYR A 167 18.93 6.03 -4.49
CA TYR A 167 18.36 7.25 -5.06
C TYR A 167 18.25 8.42 -4.09
N GLY A 168 18.56 8.23 -2.81
CA GLY A 168 18.45 9.26 -1.78
C GLY A 168 17.00 9.65 -1.51
N ALA A 169 16.09 8.70 -1.58
CA ALA A 169 14.69 8.89 -1.21
C ALA A 169 14.49 8.58 0.27
N ASP A 170 13.83 9.48 1.01
CA ASP A 170 13.54 9.27 2.42
C ASP A 170 12.51 8.16 2.62
N LEU A 171 12.62 7.39 3.69
CA LEU A 171 11.66 6.35 4.05
C LEU A 171 10.61 6.90 5.01
N VAL A 172 9.34 6.57 4.77
CA VAL A 172 8.23 6.98 5.63
C VAL A 172 7.41 5.74 6.00
N PRO A 173 7.31 5.38 7.29
CA PRO A 173 6.38 4.35 7.71
C PRO A 173 4.95 4.89 7.70
N MET A 174 4.01 4.09 7.19
CA MET A 174 2.59 4.38 7.26
C MET A 174 1.85 3.15 7.79
N TYR A 175 1.04 3.35 8.83
CA TYR A 175 0.24 2.28 9.41
C TYR A 175 -1.27 2.58 9.26
N ASN A 176 -2.02 1.61 8.75
CA ASN A 176 -3.46 1.73 8.50
C ASN A 176 -4.23 0.96 9.59
N PHE A 177 -4.59 1.63 10.65
CA PHE A 177 -5.42 1.04 11.71
C PHE A 177 -6.81 0.73 11.16
N GLY A 178 -7.35 -0.45 11.47
CA GLY A 178 -8.64 -0.93 10.98
C GLY A 178 -8.61 -1.61 9.61
N GLU A 179 -7.45 -1.62 8.89
CA GLU A 179 -7.35 -2.25 7.56
C GLU A 179 -7.72 -3.74 7.58
N ASN A 180 -7.33 -4.48 8.62
CA ASN A 180 -7.62 -5.90 8.74
C ASN A 180 -9.07 -6.19 9.18
N ASP A 181 -9.81 -5.17 9.66
CA ASP A 181 -11.14 -5.35 10.25
C ASP A 181 -12.28 -5.19 9.23
N VAL A 182 -11.94 -4.83 7.99
CA VAL A 182 -12.94 -4.60 6.93
C VAL A 182 -13.49 -5.90 6.33
N TYR A 183 -12.82 -7.03 6.57
CA TYR A 183 -13.29 -8.36 6.20
C TYR A 183 -13.11 -9.34 7.35
N GLU A 184 -14.06 -10.25 7.48
CA GLU A 184 -13.84 -11.48 8.22
C GLU A 184 -13.12 -12.47 7.32
N THR A 185 -12.11 -13.13 7.85
CA THR A 185 -11.29 -14.09 7.09
C THR A 185 -11.38 -15.47 7.76
N ILE A 186 -11.48 -16.50 6.93
CA ILE A 186 -11.49 -17.88 7.44
C ILE A 186 -10.10 -18.21 7.97
N PRO A 187 -10.00 -18.79 9.18
CA PRO A 187 -8.73 -19.21 9.74
C PRO A 187 -7.97 -20.15 8.79
N ASN A 188 -6.74 -19.77 8.46
CA ASN A 188 -5.86 -20.51 7.56
C ASN A 188 -4.46 -20.65 8.16
N PRO A 189 -4.30 -21.31 9.31
CA PRO A 189 -3.01 -21.44 9.95
C PRO A 189 -2.01 -22.12 9.02
N ARG A 190 -0.73 -21.76 9.16
CA ARG A 190 0.36 -22.36 8.36
C ARG A 190 0.35 -23.87 8.54
N GLY A 191 0.49 -24.63 7.44
CA GLY A 191 0.39 -26.08 7.42
C GLY A 191 -1.04 -26.65 7.31
N SER A 192 -2.07 -25.79 7.26
CA SER A 192 -3.43 -26.24 6.92
C SER A 192 -3.60 -26.46 5.42
N ARG A 193 -4.46 -27.42 5.02
CA ARG A 193 -4.79 -27.67 3.62
C ARG A 193 -5.29 -26.42 2.89
N THR A 194 -6.05 -25.59 3.58
CA THR A 194 -6.53 -24.29 3.06
C THR A 194 -5.35 -23.38 2.72
N ARG A 195 -4.37 -23.28 3.63
CA ARG A 195 -3.18 -22.44 3.43
C ARG A 195 -2.31 -22.97 2.30
N GLU A 196 -2.07 -24.27 2.24
CA GLU A 196 -1.32 -24.91 1.16
C GLU A 196 -1.95 -24.66 -0.22
N PHE A 197 -3.27 -24.77 -0.33
CA PHE A 197 -4.00 -24.45 -1.56
C PHE A 197 -3.88 -22.98 -1.95
N GLN A 198 -4.01 -22.06 -1.00
CA GLN A 198 -3.83 -20.62 -1.25
C GLN A 198 -2.40 -20.28 -1.69
N GLU A 199 -1.40 -20.90 -1.07
CA GLU A 199 0.00 -20.73 -1.43
C GLU A 199 0.33 -21.34 -2.79
N TRP A 200 -0.29 -22.44 -3.15
CA TRP A 200 -0.18 -23.05 -4.47
C TRP A 200 -0.72 -22.10 -5.55
N ILE A 201 -1.93 -21.52 -5.36
CA ILE A 201 -2.49 -20.51 -6.27
C ILE A 201 -1.56 -19.29 -6.37
N ARG A 202 -1.08 -18.79 -5.24
CA ARG A 202 -0.15 -17.65 -5.21
C ARG A 202 1.10 -17.92 -6.03
N ASN A 203 1.67 -19.11 -5.92
CA ASN A 203 2.91 -19.47 -6.62
C ASN A 203 2.71 -19.56 -8.14
N ILE A 204 1.52 -19.92 -8.61
CA ILE A 204 1.20 -20.02 -10.05
C ILE A 204 0.78 -18.66 -10.61
N TRP A 205 -0.11 -17.95 -9.94
CA TRP A 205 -0.78 -16.76 -10.46
C TRP A 205 -0.27 -15.45 -9.87
N GLY A 206 0.58 -15.49 -8.84
CA GLY A 206 1.02 -14.30 -8.11
C GLY A 206 -0.09 -13.62 -7.28
N ILE A 207 -1.30 -14.20 -7.26
CA ILE A 207 -2.48 -13.68 -6.59
C ILE A 207 -2.78 -14.57 -5.39
N CYS A 208 -3.02 -13.98 -4.23
CA CYS A 208 -3.56 -14.69 -3.08
C CYS A 208 -5.08 -14.54 -3.05
N PRO A 209 -5.87 -15.62 -3.20
CA PRO A 209 -7.29 -15.56 -2.94
C PRO A 209 -7.52 -15.68 -1.43
N PRO A 210 -7.70 -14.57 -0.70
CA PRO A 210 -8.11 -14.66 0.69
C PRO A 210 -9.52 -15.23 0.73
N LEU A 211 -9.75 -16.22 1.58
CA LEU A 211 -11.09 -16.67 1.89
C LEU A 211 -11.68 -15.66 2.87
N MET A 212 -12.35 -14.68 2.29
CA MET A 212 -12.90 -13.55 3.02
C MET A 212 -14.41 -13.55 2.96
N MET A 213 -15.02 -13.02 4.01
CA MET A 213 -16.44 -12.78 4.11
C MET A 213 -16.67 -11.33 4.51
N GLY A 214 -17.48 -10.66 3.75
CA GLY A 214 -17.91 -9.30 4.03
C GLY A 214 -19.44 -9.24 4.03
N ARG A 215 -20.01 -8.08 3.74
CA ARG A 215 -21.44 -7.86 3.66
C ARG A 215 -21.97 -8.03 2.23
N GLY A 216 -23.24 -8.34 2.09
CA GLY A 216 -23.97 -8.30 0.84
C GLY A 216 -24.43 -6.87 0.48
N ILE A 217 -24.98 -6.72 -0.73
CA ILE A 217 -25.53 -5.45 -1.20
C ILE A 217 -26.83 -5.12 -0.43
N PHE A 218 -27.69 -6.11 -0.25
CA PHE A 218 -29.01 -5.97 0.39
C PHE A 218 -29.08 -6.54 1.80
N ASN A 219 -28.10 -7.36 2.20
CA ASN A 219 -28.01 -7.90 3.54
C ASN A 219 -26.62 -7.66 4.11
N TYR A 220 -26.53 -7.43 5.43
CA TYR A 220 -25.28 -7.11 6.08
C TYR A 220 -24.49 -8.33 6.57
N SER A 221 -25.04 -9.53 6.44
CA SER A 221 -24.51 -10.74 7.07
C SER A 221 -23.50 -11.49 6.23
N ILE A 222 -23.74 -11.59 4.91
CA ILE A 222 -22.90 -12.40 4.01
C ILE A 222 -22.76 -11.72 2.66
N GLY A 223 -21.53 -11.61 2.15
CA GLY A 223 -21.24 -11.10 0.82
C GLY A 223 -19.78 -10.80 0.58
N ILE A 224 -19.52 -10.12 -0.53
CA ILE A 224 -18.15 -9.79 -0.97
C ILE A 224 -17.76 -8.33 -0.73
N LEU A 225 -18.71 -7.48 -0.31
CA LEU A 225 -18.41 -6.09 -0.03
C LEU A 225 -17.73 -5.98 1.35
N PRO A 226 -16.74 -5.11 1.51
CA PRO A 226 -16.11 -4.91 2.81
C PRO A 226 -17.10 -4.37 3.84
N HIS A 227 -16.90 -4.71 5.10
CA HIS A 227 -17.63 -4.12 6.19
C HIS A 227 -17.28 -2.64 6.33
N ARG A 228 -18.25 -1.85 6.76
CA ARG A 228 -18.06 -0.42 7.04
C ARG A 228 -17.36 -0.26 8.39
N ARG A 229 -16.02 -0.34 8.38
CA ARG A 229 -15.17 -0.16 9.56
C ARG A 229 -14.28 1.05 9.37
N PRO A 230 -14.00 1.84 10.43
CA PRO A 230 -13.08 2.95 10.34
C PRO A 230 -11.68 2.51 9.94
N ILE A 231 -11.05 3.25 9.02
CA ILE A 231 -9.64 3.09 8.68
C ILE A 231 -8.93 4.40 8.98
N THR A 232 -7.84 4.34 9.75
CA THR A 232 -6.99 5.50 9.99
C THR A 232 -5.58 5.23 9.50
N SER A 233 -5.18 5.93 8.44
CA SER A 233 -3.83 5.87 7.89
C SER A 233 -2.94 6.89 8.60
N VAL A 234 -2.08 6.43 9.50
CA VAL A 234 -1.13 7.29 10.22
C VAL A 234 0.18 7.33 9.44
N VAL A 235 0.55 8.51 8.97
CA VAL A 235 1.79 8.76 8.22
C VAL A 235 2.86 9.23 9.20
N GLY A 236 3.92 8.44 9.35
CA GLY A 236 5.02 8.68 10.29
C GLY A 236 6.01 9.74 9.83
N ALA A 237 6.98 10.01 10.67
CA ALA A 237 8.08 10.93 10.35
C ALA A 237 9.01 10.33 9.27
N PRO A 238 9.58 11.16 8.39
CA PRO A 238 10.52 10.69 7.39
C PRO A 238 11.86 10.33 8.01
N ILE A 239 12.38 9.15 7.69
CA ILE A 239 13.74 8.71 7.96
C ILE A 239 14.60 9.26 6.85
N ARG A 240 15.52 10.15 7.18
CA ARG A 240 16.39 10.81 6.21
C ARG A 240 17.42 9.85 5.63
N VAL A 241 17.50 9.81 4.31
CA VAL A 241 18.41 8.91 3.60
C VAL A 241 19.36 9.70 2.73
N ASN A 242 20.66 9.52 2.98
CA ASN A 242 21.70 10.04 2.10
C ASN A 242 21.89 9.09 0.91
N ARG A 243 22.08 9.67 -0.28
CA ARG A 243 22.31 8.87 -1.48
C ARG A 243 23.63 8.13 -1.41
N VAL A 244 23.57 6.82 -1.65
CA VAL A 244 24.73 5.92 -1.77
C VAL A 244 24.57 5.14 -3.07
N GLU A 245 25.44 5.34 -4.05
CA GLU A 245 25.30 4.76 -5.39
C GLU A 245 25.28 3.22 -5.38
N ASN A 246 26.19 2.64 -4.59
CA ASN A 246 26.31 1.18 -4.41
C ASN A 246 26.19 0.83 -2.91
N PRO A 247 24.98 0.75 -2.35
CA PRO A 247 24.79 0.48 -0.94
C PRO A 247 25.26 -0.93 -0.57
N THR A 248 26.02 -1.03 0.50
CA THR A 248 26.44 -2.32 1.07
C THR A 248 25.26 -3.01 1.75
N GLN A 249 25.38 -4.32 1.95
CA GLN A 249 24.33 -5.06 2.65
C GLN A 249 24.16 -4.56 4.09
N GLN A 250 25.25 -4.20 4.77
CA GLN A 250 25.21 -3.64 6.12
C GLN A 250 24.40 -2.33 6.16
N GLN A 251 24.62 -1.40 5.24
CA GLN A 251 23.87 -0.14 5.18
C GLN A 251 22.36 -0.38 4.91
N ILE A 252 22.05 -1.39 4.07
CA ILE A 252 20.66 -1.79 3.81
C ILE A 252 20.00 -2.34 5.08
N ASP A 253 20.72 -3.19 5.83
CA ASP A 253 20.24 -3.79 7.06
C ASP A 253 20.08 -2.76 8.19
N GLU A 254 20.99 -1.84 8.33
CA GLU A 254 20.92 -0.73 9.28
C GLU A 254 19.68 0.15 9.00
N LEU A 255 19.48 0.59 7.75
CA LEU A 255 18.31 1.37 7.37
C LEU A 255 17.01 0.59 7.55
N HIS A 256 17.01 -0.71 7.25
CA HIS A 256 15.84 -1.56 7.46
C HIS A 256 15.49 -1.67 8.96
N ASN A 257 16.48 -1.84 9.82
CA ASN A 257 16.25 -1.92 11.27
C ASN A 257 15.73 -0.58 11.82
N GLU A 258 16.25 0.55 11.34
CA GLU A 258 15.74 1.88 11.68
C GLU A 258 14.29 2.05 11.24
N TYR A 259 13.96 1.60 10.03
CA TYR A 259 12.59 1.63 9.52
C TYR A 259 11.63 0.77 10.35
N CYS A 260 12.02 -0.46 10.68
CA CYS A 260 11.21 -1.36 11.51
C CYS A 260 10.96 -0.75 12.90
N LYS A 261 11.99 -0.16 13.51
CA LYS A 261 11.84 0.52 14.80
C LYS A 261 10.86 1.69 14.70
N ALA A 262 11.02 2.57 13.70
CA ALA A 262 10.14 3.71 13.50
C ALA A 262 8.67 3.27 13.25
N LEU A 263 8.45 2.14 12.57
CA LEU A 263 7.13 1.57 12.35
C LEU A 263 6.51 1.03 13.65
N VAL A 264 7.31 0.33 14.47
CA VAL A 264 6.85 -0.14 15.79
C VAL A 264 6.52 1.03 16.69
N ASP A 265 7.38 2.04 16.76
CA ASP A 265 7.14 3.24 17.57
C ASP A 265 5.87 3.99 17.11
N LEU A 266 5.63 4.08 15.79
CA LEU A 266 4.42 4.65 15.22
C LEU A 266 3.16 3.88 15.67
N PHE A 267 3.20 2.55 15.59
CA PHE A 267 2.10 1.70 16.02
C PHE A 267 1.82 1.84 17.53
N GLU A 268 2.85 1.69 18.37
CA GLU A 268 2.72 1.74 19.83
C GLU A 268 2.20 3.09 20.33
N THR A 269 2.62 4.19 19.67
CA THR A 269 2.16 5.54 20.03
C THR A 269 0.68 5.74 19.72
N HIS A 270 0.15 5.15 18.66
CA HIS A 270 -1.20 5.43 18.17
C HIS A 270 -2.23 4.33 18.48
N LYS A 271 -1.81 3.11 18.81
CA LYS A 271 -2.72 1.97 18.99
C LYS A 271 -3.84 2.21 19.99
N ASN A 272 -3.60 2.95 21.07
CA ASN A 272 -4.60 3.24 22.08
C ASN A 272 -5.75 4.14 21.57
N LEU A 273 -5.54 4.89 20.51
CA LEU A 273 -6.54 5.73 19.86
C LEU A 273 -7.48 4.93 18.94
N HIS A 274 -7.18 3.64 18.76
CA HIS A 274 -7.88 2.73 17.84
C HIS A 274 -8.41 1.48 18.56
N ASP A 275 -8.69 1.60 19.86
CA ASP A 275 -9.25 0.52 20.69
C ASP A 275 -8.42 -0.77 20.70
N ILE A 276 -7.12 -0.68 20.41
CA ILE A 276 -6.20 -1.82 20.47
C ILE A 276 -5.71 -1.98 21.92
N PRO A 277 -5.87 -3.16 22.54
CA PRO A 277 -5.41 -3.43 23.89
C PRO A 277 -3.92 -3.14 24.09
N LYS A 278 -3.53 -2.71 25.29
CA LYS A 278 -2.15 -2.32 25.60
C LYS A 278 -1.15 -3.47 25.47
N ASP A 279 -1.60 -4.69 25.71
CA ASP A 279 -0.83 -5.94 25.60
C ASP A 279 -0.69 -6.46 24.17
N VAL A 280 -1.37 -5.84 23.22
CA VAL A 280 -1.23 -6.15 21.78
C VAL A 280 -0.09 -5.33 21.20
N HIS A 281 0.86 -5.99 20.57
CA HIS A 281 2.04 -5.38 19.95
C HIS A 281 2.14 -5.71 18.47
N LEU A 282 2.87 -4.86 17.74
CA LEU A 282 3.18 -5.09 16.35
C LEU A 282 4.26 -6.18 16.23
N ASN A 283 3.95 -7.27 15.53
CA ASN A 283 4.88 -8.36 15.28
C ASN A 283 5.45 -8.29 13.86
N ILE A 284 6.78 -8.25 13.73
CA ILE A 284 7.50 -8.27 12.45
C ILE A 284 8.26 -9.60 12.32
N TYR A 285 7.97 -10.37 11.27
CA TYR A 285 8.59 -11.67 11.00
C TYR A 285 9.00 -11.84 9.53
#